data_1c7828579396c2609fb7748e8cbded4b
#
_entry.id   1c7828579396c2609fb7748e8cbded4b
#
_cell.length_a   1.000
_cell.length_b   1.000
_cell.length_c   1.000
_cell.angle_alpha   90.00
_cell.angle_beta   90.00
_cell.angle_gamma   90.00
#
_symmetry.space_group_name_H-M   'P 1'
#
loop_
_entity.id
_entity.type
_entity.pdbx_description
1 polymer ?
#
loop_
_entity_poly.entity_id
_entity_poly.type
_entity_poly.pdbx_seq_one_letter_code
_entity_poly.pdbx_strand_id
1 'polypeptide(L)'
;MYKLYSMQRSGNSYKVRLALAILNAPYQAIEVDILRGESRTPEFLAKNPSGQVPLLEVAEVRYIAESNAILWYVCGGTPLAPESRIERAEALQWMFFEQHALEPNIGAAYFWLSLVKGGRDLQTHALEDWMERGYGALQVMENHLKGHEFFAANQLTVADIALYGYTHVADRCDFDLSPFPSIRRWLKRVEQTPGFVSMDWQPVEIDDPASIAAGL
;
A
#
# COMPACT_ATOMS: atom_id res chain seq x y z
N MET A 1 -11.86 -10.45 14.33
CA MET A 1 -10.57 -10.55 13.63
C MET A 1 -10.80 -10.19 12.16
N TYR A 2 -9.92 -9.41 11.56
CA TYR A 2 -9.99 -9.07 10.13
C TYR A 2 -9.62 -10.26 9.25
N LYS A 3 -10.18 -10.33 8.02
CA LYS A 3 -9.63 -11.18 6.95
C LYS A 3 -9.21 -10.28 5.81
N LEU A 4 -7.96 -10.41 5.39
CA LEU A 4 -7.39 -9.62 4.31
C LEU A 4 -7.14 -10.50 3.08
N TYR A 5 -7.94 -10.29 2.06
CA TYR A 5 -7.74 -10.86 0.74
C TYR A 5 -6.69 -10.01 0.01
N SER A 6 -5.55 -10.57 -0.27
CA SER A 6 -4.41 -9.81 -0.78
C SER A 6 -3.55 -10.67 -1.72
N MET A 7 -2.82 -10.03 -2.61
CA MET A 7 -1.72 -10.64 -3.35
C MET A 7 -0.41 -10.21 -2.72
N GLN A 8 0.47 -11.17 -2.41
CA GLN A 8 1.75 -10.90 -1.71
C GLN A 8 2.58 -9.80 -2.38
N ARG A 9 2.68 -9.82 -3.70
CA ARG A 9 3.49 -8.86 -4.47
C ARG A 9 2.74 -7.59 -4.88
N SER A 10 1.50 -7.37 -4.48
CA SER A 10 0.75 -6.14 -4.75
C SER A 10 1.15 -5.02 -3.79
N GLY A 11 1.58 -3.86 -4.32
CA GLY A 11 1.86 -2.68 -3.51
C GLY A 11 0.63 -2.17 -2.75
N ASN A 12 -0.55 -2.20 -3.39
CA ASN A 12 -1.82 -1.84 -2.74
C ASN A 12 -2.16 -2.77 -1.58
N SER A 13 -1.95 -4.09 -1.73
CA SER A 13 -2.14 -5.05 -0.64
C SER A 13 -1.08 -4.88 0.47
N TYR A 14 0.15 -4.59 0.07
CA TYR A 14 1.24 -4.36 1.02
C TYR A 14 1.00 -3.16 1.94
N LYS A 15 0.44 -2.05 1.43
CA LYS A 15 0.03 -0.91 2.28
C LYS A 15 -0.78 -1.36 3.49
N VAL A 16 -1.78 -2.22 3.27
CA VAL A 16 -2.67 -2.70 4.34
C VAL A 16 -1.93 -3.64 5.29
N ARG A 17 -1.11 -4.57 4.77
CA ARG A 17 -0.30 -5.46 5.60
C ARG A 17 0.68 -4.68 6.48
N LEU A 18 1.34 -3.65 5.93
CA LEU A 18 2.25 -2.79 6.67
C LEU A 18 1.55 -2.04 7.81
N ALA A 19 0.38 -1.44 7.53
CA ALA A 19 -0.40 -0.76 8.56
C ALA A 19 -0.83 -1.70 9.67
N LEU A 20 -1.35 -2.89 9.34
CA LEU A 20 -1.77 -3.89 10.32
C LEU A 20 -0.58 -4.39 11.16
N ALA A 21 0.59 -4.56 10.56
CA ALA A 21 1.80 -4.97 11.27
C ALA A 21 2.31 -3.88 12.24
N ILE A 22 2.39 -2.62 11.81
CA ILE A 22 2.78 -1.49 12.66
C ILE A 22 1.81 -1.35 13.85
N LEU A 23 0.52 -1.56 13.62
CA LEU A 23 -0.52 -1.50 14.65
C LEU A 23 -0.58 -2.77 15.51
N ASN A 24 0.21 -3.79 15.20
CA ASN A 24 0.12 -5.11 15.83
C ASN A 24 -1.32 -5.65 15.83
N ALA A 25 -2.07 -5.37 14.76
CA ALA A 25 -3.47 -5.75 14.61
C ALA A 25 -3.58 -7.15 13.98
N PRO A 26 -4.17 -8.15 14.67
CA PRO A 26 -4.27 -9.51 14.17
C PRO A 26 -5.24 -9.60 12.99
N TYR A 27 -4.86 -10.35 11.96
CA TYR A 27 -5.71 -10.64 10.81
C TYR A 27 -5.39 -12.02 10.21
N GLN A 28 -6.36 -12.59 9.53
CA GLN A 28 -6.19 -13.76 8.69
C GLN A 28 -5.79 -13.30 7.27
N ALA A 29 -4.64 -13.74 6.78
CA ALA A 29 -4.25 -13.51 5.40
C ALA A 29 -4.89 -14.53 4.47
N ILE A 30 -5.45 -14.07 3.35
CA ILE A 30 -6.02 -14.90 2.28
C ILE A 30 -5.37 -14.45 0.99
N GLU A 31 -4.48 -15.31 0.45
CA GLU A 31 -3.81 -15.00 -0.82
C GLU A 31 -4.81 -15.09 -1.98
N VAL A 32 -4.72 -14.15 -2.92
CA VAL A 32 -5.54 -14.08 -4.14
C VAL A 32 -4.61 -13.77 -5.31
N ASP A 33 -4.29 -14.78 -6.10
CA ASP A 33 -3.44 -14.62 -7.29
C ASP A 33 -4.22 -13.97 -8.43
N ILE A 34 -4.07 -12.65 -8.58
CA ILE A 34 -4.74 -11.89 -9.65
C ILE A 34 -4.22 -12.26 -11.04
N LEU A 35 -2.96 -12.75 -11.15
CA LEU A 35 -2.38 -13.17 -12.43
C LEU A 35 -3.00 -14.49 -12.94
N ARG A 36 -3.55 -15.30 -12.03
CA ARG A 36 -4.32 -16.50 -12.35
C ARG A 36 -5.84 -16.25 -12.45
N GLY A 37 -6.27 -15.00 -12.28
CA GLY A 37 -7.68 -14.63 -12.38
C GLY A 37 -8.52 -14.96 -11.14
N GLU A 38 -7.91 -15.29 -9.99
CA GLU A 38 -8.64 -15.66 -8.76
C GLU A 38 -9.53 -14.53 -8.26
N SER A 39 -9.16 -13.26 -8.52
CA SER A 39 -10.00 -12.10 -8.22
C SER A 39 -11.18 -11.89 -9.19
N ARG A 40 -11.32 -12.73 -10.22
CA ARG A 40 -12.39 -12.69 -11.22
C ARG A 40 -13.38 -13.84 -11.09
N THR A 41 -13.23 -14.68 -10.07
CA THR A 41 -14.20 -15.74 -9.78
C THR A 41 -15.52 -15.13 -9.30
N PRO A 42 -16.68 -15.82 -9.55
CA PRO A 42 -17.98 -15.34 -9.08
C PRO A 42 -18.00 -15.12 -7.56
N GLU A 43 -17.31 -15.97 -6.78
CA GLU A 43 -17.22 -15.90 -5.33
C GLU A 43 -16.49 -14.67 -4.85
N PHE A 44 -15.40 -14.27 -5.54
CA PHE A 44 -14.68 -13.04 -5.21
C PHE A 44 -15.44 -11.81 -5.67
N LEU A 45 -16.00 -11.82 -6.87
CA LEU A 45 -16.78 -10.71 -7.42
C LEU A 45 -18.05 -10.40 -6.61
N ALA A 46 -18.64 -11.43 -5.97
CA ALA A 46 -19.75 -11.22 -5.02
C ALA A 46 -19.32 -10.41 -3.76
N LYS A 47 -18.03 -10.46 -3.38
CA LYS A 47 -17.46 -9.71 -2.26
C LYS A 47 -16.94 -8.34 -2.70
N ASN A 48 -16.29 -8.29 -3.85
CA ASN A 48 -15.74 -7.08 -4.46
C ASN A 48 -16.01 -7.04 -5.98
N PRO A 49 -17.05 -6.34 -6.43
CA PRO A 49 -17.39 -6.25 -7.86
C PRO A 49 -16.28 -5.67 -8.75
N SER A 50 -15.35 -4.89 -8.20
CA SER A 50 -14.20 -4.38 -8.98
C SER A 50 -13.20 -5.48 -9.33
N GLY A 51 -13.21 -6.61 -8.61
CA GLY A 51 -12.28 -7.72 -8.82
C GLY A 51 -10.82 -7.35 -8.57
N GLN A 52 -10.56 -6.45 -7.63
CA GLN A 52 -9.23 -5.97 -7.26
C GLN A 52 -8.87 -6.37 -5.82
N VAL A 53 -7.59 -6.42 -5.54
CA VAL A 53 -7.03 -6.57 -4.19
C VAL A 53 -6.29 -5.29 -3.79
N PRO A 54 -6.23 -4.95 -2.50
CA PRO A 54 -6.76 -5.69 -1.33
C PRO A 54 -8.27 -5.57 -1.16
N LEU A 55 -8.83 -6.53 -0.42
CA LEU A 55 -10.19 -6.49 0.09
C LEU A 55 -10.15 -6.86 1.58
N LEU A 56 -10.75 -6.05 2.43
CA LEU A 56 -10.85 -6.31 3.87
C LEU A 56 -12.25 -6.79 4.22
N GLU A 57 -12.35 -7.98 4.82
CA GLU A 57 -13.56 -8.45 5.48
C GLU A 57 -13.51 -8.05 6.95
N VAL A 58 -14.53 -7.30 7.38
CA VAL A 58 -14.72 -6.87 8.77
C VAL A 58 -15.86 -7.64 9.42
N ALA A 59 -16.15 -7.37 10.69
CA ALA A 59 -17.23 -8.05 11.43
C ALA A 59 -18.55 -8.07 10.64
N GLU A 60 -19.37 -9.12 10.83
CA GLU A 60 -20.69 -9.28 10.20
C GLU A 60 -20.66 -9.37 8.66
N VAL A 61 -19.57 -9.90 8.07
CA VAL A 61 -19.45 -10.16 6.64
C VAL A 61 -19.61 -8.86 5.81
N ARG A 62 -19.02 -7.77 6.28
CA ARG A 62 -18.90 -6.52 5.52
C ARG A 62 -17.56 -6.47 4.85
N TYR A 63 -17.53 -5.95 3.64
CA TYR A 63 -16.32 -5.83 2.84
C TYR A 63 -15.98 -4.37 2.58
N ILE A 64 -14.69 -4.03 2.71
CA ILE A 64 -14.14 -2.72 2.34
C ILE A 64 -13.13 -2.96 1.24
N ALA A 65 -13.37 -2.40 0.07
CA ALA A 65 -12.42 -2.33 -1.04
C ALA A 65 -11.68 -1.00 -1.03
N GLU A 66 -10.74 -0.82 -1.96
CA GLU A 66 -9.80 0.30 -2.08
C GLU A 66 -8.75 0.36 -0.95
N SER A 67 -7.47 0.21 -1.32
CA SER A 67 -6.37 0.15 -0.34
C SER A 67 -6.36 1.37 0.60
N ASN A 68 -6.62 2.57 0.07
CA ASN A 68 -6.64 3.80 0.86
C ASN A 68 -7.87 3.91 1.76
N ALA A 69 -9.03 3.38 1.35
CA ALA A 69 -10.21 3.30 2.22
C ALA A 69 -9.99 2.30 3.36
N ILE A 70 -9.37 1.16 3.06
CA ILE A 70 -8.99 0.16 4.06
C ILE A 70 -8.00 0.77 5.07
N LEU A 71 -6.95 1.45 4.58
CA LEU A 71 -5.99 2.15 5.44
C LEU A 71 -6.69 3.15 6.36
N TRP A 72 -7.58 3.99 5.80
CA TRP A 72 -8.32 4.97 6.59
C TRP A 72 -9.17 4.32 7.67
N TYR A 73 -9.77 3.19 7.37
CA TYR A 73 -10.58 2.42 8.32
C TYR A 73 -9.73 1.81 9.44
N VAL A 74 -8.64 1.09 9.10
CA VAL A 74 -7.84 0.37 10.11
C VAL A 74 -6.97 1.30 10.95
N CYS A 75 -6.56 2.45 10.40
CA CYS A 75 -5.78 3.43 11.13
C CYS A 75 -6.64 4.40 11.97
N GLY A 76 -7.97 4.44 11.76
CA GLY A 76 -8.88 5.32 12.49
C GLY A 76 -8.80 5.12 13.99
N GLY A 77 -8.59 6.21 14.76
CA GLY A 77 -8.46 6.14 16.22
C GLY A 77 -7.12 5.58 16.72
N THR A 78 -6.13 5.43 15.85
CA THR A 78 -4.76 4.97 16.19
C THR A 78 -3.75 6.11 15.97
N PRO A 79 -2.50 5.99 16.43
CA PRO A 79 -1.45 6.99 16.18
C PRO A 79 -1.12 7.25 14.70
N LEU A 80 -1.52 6.34 13.79
CA LEU A 80 -1.33 6.52 12.35
C LEU A 80 -2.36 7.44 11.70
N ALA A 81 -3.48 7.74 12.38
CA ALA A 81 -4.48 8.70 11.90
C ALA A 81 -4.25 10.06 12.60
N PRO A 82 -4.04 11.16 11.86
CA PRO A 82 -3.94 12.48 12.45
C PRO A 82 -5.21 12.86 13.23
N GLU A 83 -5.04 13.56 14.36
CA GLU A 83 -6.15 13.96 15.23
C GLU A 83 -6.82 15.25 14.77
N SER A 84 -6.00 16.24 14.39
CA SER A 84 -6.54 17.55 14.00
C SER A 84 -7.24 17.50 12.64
N ARG A 85 -8.26 18.35 12.49
CA ARG A 85 -9.04 18.43 11.25
C ARG A 85 -8.19 18.78 10.03
N ILE A 86 -7.21 19.66 10.19
CA ILE A 86 -6.34 20.09 9.11
C ILE A 86 -5.37 18.98 8.71
N GLU A 87 -4.71 18.35 9.66
CA GLU A 87 -3.77 17.25 9.38
C GLU A 87 -4.47 16.03 8.75
N ARG A 88 -5.71 15.76 9.16
CA ARG A 88 -6.56 14.74 8.49
C ARG A 88 -6.81 15.07 7.03
N ALA A 89 -7.07 16.35 6.72
CA ALA A 89 -7.25 16.78 5.33
C ALA A 89 -5.95 16.67 4.53
N GLU A 90 -4.80 17.03 5.14
CA GLU A 90 -3.48 16.87 4.53
C GLU A 90 -3.14 15.39 4.27
N ALA A 91 -3.42 14.49 5.22
CA ALA A 91 -3.23 13.06 5.02
C ALA A 91 -4.09 12.52 3.87
N LEU A 92 -5.37 12.89 3.83
CA LEU A 92 -6.26 12.53 2.71
C LEU A 92 -5.78 13.10 1.38
N GLN A 93 -5.30 14.36 1.35
CA GLN A 93 -4.73 14.97 0.15
C GLN A 93 -3.59 14.12 -0.42
N TRP A 94 -2.67 13.65 0.42
CA TRP A 94 -1.57 12.79 0.00
C TRP A 94 -2.03 11.38 -0.41
N MET A 95 -3.03 10.82 0.26
CA MET A 95 -3.63 9.54 -0.15
C MET A 95 -4.33 9.64 -1.51
N PHE A 96 -5.03 10.76 -1.80
CA PHE A 96 -5.58 11.00 -3.12
C PHE A 96 -4.49 11.26 -4.17
N PHE A 97 -3.44 12.01 -3.81
CA PHE A 97 -2.29 12.21 -4.69
C PHE A 97 -1.66 10.87 -5.07
N GLU A 98 -1.45 9.98 -4.10
CA GLU A 98 -0.94 8.64 -4.34
C GLU A 98 -1.79 7.89 -5.36
N GLN A 99 -3.11 7.88 -5.16
CA GLN A 99 -4.04 7.11 -5.98
C GLN A 99 -4.19 7.64 -7.41
N HIS A 100 -4.00 8.94 -7.66
CA HIS A 100 -4.18 9.48 -9.01
C HIS A 100 -2.87 9.88 -9.72
N ALA A 101 -1.77 10.03 -9.00
CA ALA A 101 -0.50 10.47 -9.58
C ALA A 101 0.63 9.43 -9.45
N LEU A 102 0.72 8.73 -8.33
CA LEU A 102 1.80 7.77 -8.08
C LEU A 102 1.43 6.36 -8.57
N GLU A 103 0.32 5.81 -8.08
CA GLU A 103 -0.13 4.45 -8.40
C GLU A 103 -0.36 4.22 -9.89
N PRO A 104 -1.07 5.06 -10.65
CA PRO A 104 -1.31 4.83 -12.07
C PRO A 104 -0.05 4.84 -12.93
N ASN A 105 1.04 5.34 -12.43
CA ASN A 105 2.32 5.43 -13.14
C ASN A 105 3.34 4.44 -12.59
N ILE A 106 3.78 4.59 -11.33
CA ILE A 106 4.77 3.69 -10.74
C ILE A 106 4.15 2.32 -10.42
N GLY A 107 2.92 2.28 -9.91
CA GLY A 107 2.22 1.02 -9.65
C GLY A 107 1.90 0.25 -10.92
N ALA A 108 1.46 0.93 -11.99
CA ALA A 108 1.24 0.32 -13.30
C ALA A 108 2.57 -0.20 -13.89
N ALA A 109 3.63 0.62 -13.88
CA ALA A 109 4.95 0.19 -14.33
C ALA A 109 5.44 -1.03 -13.52
N TYR A 110 5.33 -1.01 -12.21
CA TYR A 110 5.71 -2.14 -11.36
C TYR A 110 4.92 -3.41 -11.72
N PHE A 111 3.59 -3.30 -11.87
CA PHE A 111 2.77 -4.44 -12.26
C PHE A 111 3.23 -5.06 -13.59
N TRP A 112 3.35 -4.25 -14.63
CA TRP A 112 3.67 -4.76 -15.96
C TRP A 112 5.14 -5.16 -16.12
N LEU A 113 6.09 -4.40 -15.56
CA LEU A 113 7.52 -4.65 -15.77
C LEU A 113 8.08 -5.71 -14.81
N SER A 114 7.48 -5.88 -13.61
CA SER A 114 8.01 -6.78 -12.58
C SER A 114 7.15 -8.01 -12.31
N LEU A 115 5.83 -7.97 -12.58
CA LEU A 115 4.93 -9.07 -12.25
C LEU A 115 4.45 -9.83 -13.48
N VAL A 116 4.17 -9.15 -14.59
CA VAL A 116 3.62 -9.77 -15.80
C VAL A 116 4.76 -10.23 -16.71
N LYS A 117 4.77 -11.53 -17.04
CA LYS A 117 5.76 -12.07 -17.98
C LYS A 117 5.58 -11.44 -19.37
N GLY A 118 6.64 -10.84 -19.92
CA GLY A 118 6.58 -10.13 -21.21
C GLY A 118 5.81 -8.79 -21.16
N GLY A 119 5.49 -8.29 -19.97
CA GLY A 119 4.69 -7.08 -19.79
C GLY A 119 5.31 -5.85 -20.43
N ARG A 120 6.64 -5.74 -20.47
CA ARG A 120 7.35 -4.65 -21.16
C ARG A 120 6.95 -4.58 -22.64
N ASP A 121 6.96 -5.70 -23.33
CA ASP A 121 6.64 -5.75 -24.77
C ASP A 121 5.14 -5.48 -25.01
N LEU A 122 4.29 -5.91 -24.10
CA LEU A 122 2.85 -5.68 -24.16
C LEU A 122 2.48 -4.20 -23.92
N GLN A 123 3.30 -3.44 -23.20
CA GLN A 123 3.00 -2.08 -22.76
C GLN A 123 3.98 -1.03 -23.30
N THR A 124 4.67 -1.32 -24.39
CA THR A 124 5.62 -0.36 -25.01
C THR A 124 5.02 1.02 -25.27
N HIS A 125 3.72 1.08 -25.59
CA HIS A 125 3.00 2.32 -25.86
C HIS A 125 2.76 3.20 -24.62
N ALA A 126 2.84 2.65 -23.41
CA ALA A 126 2.57 3.35 -22.17
C ALA A 126 3.84 3.69 -21.36
N LEU A 127 4.99 3.09 -21.70
CA LEU A 127 6.22 3.20 -20.90
C LEU A 127 6.69 4.66 -20.74
N GLU A 128 6.70 5.42 -21.81
CA GLU A 128 7.16 6.82 -21.79
C GLU A 128 6.26 7.68 -20.89
N ASP A 129 4.95 7.55 -21.02
CA ASP A 129 3.96 8.25 -20.20
C ASP A 129 4.10 7.89 -18.71
N TRP A 130 4.27 6.61 -18.39
CA TRP A 130 4.47 6.18 -17.00
C TRP A 130 5.75 6.75 -16.41
N MET A 131 6.86 6.73 -17.17
CA MET A 131 8.13 7.27 -16.71
C MET A 131 8.04 8.78 -16.49
N GLU A 132 7.53 9.53 -17.45
CA GLU A 132 7.40 10.99 -17.34
C GLU A 132 6.54 11.40 -16.15
N ARG A 133 5.33 10.85 -16.06
CA ARG A 133 4.37 11.19 -14.98
C ARG A 133 4.81 10.66 -13.63
N GLY A 134 5.42 9.47 -13.60
CA GLY A 134 5.96 8.90 -12.36
C GLY A 134 7.10 9.75 -11.80
N TYR A 135 8.04 10.19 -12.63
CA TYR A 135 9.07 11.14 -12.21
C TYR A 135 8.48 12.48 -11.77
N GLY A 136 7.43 12.96 -12.45
CA GLY A 136 6.68 14.14 -12.00
C GLY A 136 6.10 13.98 -10.60
N ALA A 137 5.50 12.84 -10.32
CA ALA A 137 4.99 12.52 -8.97
C ALA A 137 6.11 12.44 -7.93
N LEU A 138 7.23 11.77 -8.24
CA LEU A 138 8.40 11.71 -7.36
C LEU A 138 8.98 13.11 -7.09
N GLN A 139 8.98 14.01 -8.07
CA GLN A 139 9.46 15.38 -7.88
C GLN A 139 8.58 16.19 -6.93
N VAL A 140 7.25 16.00 -6.96
CA VAL A 140 6.31 16.61 -5.99
C VAL A 140 6.61 16.11 -4.58
N MET A 141 6.79 14.79 -4.40
CA MET A 141 7.14 14.18 -3.13
C MET A 141 8.50 14.68 -2.61
N GLU A 142 9.52 14.71 -3.46
CA GLU A 142 10.87 15.20 -3.12
C GLU A 142 10.82 16.65 -2.62
N ASN A 143 10.07 17.52 -3.32
CA ASN A 143 9.96 18.93 -2.94
C ASN A 143 9.31 19.11 -1.57
N HIS A 144 8.28 18.32 -1.26
CA HIS A 144 7.65 18.33 0.07
C HIS A 144 8.64 17.87 1.16
N LEU A 145 9.32 16.75 0.92
CA LEU A 145 10.23 16.11 1.89
C LEU A 145 11.55 16.88 2.11
N LYS A 146 11.85 17.93 1.33
CA LYS A 146 12.96 18.85 1.62
C LYS A 146 12.76 19.61 2.93
N GLY A 147 11.52 19.92 3.28
CA GLY A 147 11.15 20.68 4.48
C GLY A 147 10.41 19.86 5.53
N HIS A 148 10.07 18.60 5.25
CA HIS A 148 9.26 17.76 6.13
C HIS A 148 9.87 16.37 6.27
N GLU A 149 9.70 15.78 7.43
CA GLU A 149 10.14 14.40 7.68
C GLU A 149 9.12 13.36 7.21
N PHE A 150 7.83 13.71 7.22
CA PHE A 150 6.68 12.90 6.83
C PHE A 150 5.69 13.74 6.04
N PHE A 151 4.66 13.09 5.45
CA PHE A 151 3.72 13.76 4.55
C PHE A 151 2.62 14.54 5.28
N ALA A 152 2.29 14.17 6.52
CA ALA A 152 1.32 14.89 7.33
C ALA A 152 1.71 14.82 8.82
N ALA A 153 1.24 15.79 9.64
CA ALA A 153 1.33 15.80 11.10
C ALA A 153 2.75 15.66 11.69
N ASN A 154 3.82 15.88 10.91
CA ASN A 154 5.22 15.71 11.32
C ASN A 154 5.54 14.36 12.00
N GLN A 155 4.80 13.34 11.71
CA GLN A 155 4.99 11.98 12.18
C GLN A 155 4.52 10.97 11.11
N LEU A 156 4.89 9.69 11.28
CA LEU A 156 4.37 8.65 10.41
C LEU A 156 2.85 8.60 10.49
N THR A 157 2.20 8.70 9.34
CA THR A 157 0.74 8.63 9.21
C THR A 157 0.31 7.64 8.13
N VAL A 158 -0.99 7.45 8.02
CA VAL A 158 -1.62 6.68 6.96
C VAL A 158 -1.22 7.17 5.56
N ALA A 159 -0.91 8.46 5.39
CA ALA A 159 -0.43 9.04 4.13
C ALA A 159 0.95 8.49 3.75
N ASP A 160 1.86 8.38 4.70
CA ASP A 160 3.18 7.81 4.48
C ASP A 160 3.10 6.35 4.06
N ILE A 161 2.25 5.56 4.71
CA ILE A 161 2.02 4.15 4.37
C ILE A 161 1.46 4.02 2.96
N ALA A 162 0.50 4.86 2.59
CA ALA A 162 -0.07 4.87 1.24
C ALA A 162 1.01 5.15 0.18
N LEU A 163 1.79 6.22 0.34
CA LEU A 163 2.84 6.60 -0.59
C LEU A 163 4.00 5.59 -0.62
N TYR A 164 4.34 4.99 0.53
CA TYR A 164 5.39 3.99 0.63
C TYR A 164 5.10 2.76 -0.23
N GLY A 165 3.83 2.39 -0.36
CA GLY A 165 3.39 1.16 -1.03
C GLY A 165 3.96 0.92 -2.43
N TYR A 166 4.16 1.95 -3.22
CA TYR A 166 4.79 1.85 -4.54
C TYR A 166 6.13 2.57 -4.66
N THR A 167 6.39 3.59 -3.84
CA THR A 167 7.68 4.30 -3.89
C THR A 167 8.85 3.38 -3.55
N HIS A 168 8.67 2.45 -2.61
CA HIS A 168 9.75 1.55 -2.17
C HIS A 168 10.15 0.48 -3.20
N VAL A 169 9.33 0.26 -4.23
CA VAL A 169 9.61 -0.69 -5.33
C VAL A 169 9.84 0.01 -6.67
N ALA A 170 9.95 1.33 -6.68
CA ALA A 170 10.11 2.11 -7.90
C ALA A 170 11.37 1.70 -8.69
N ASP A 171 12.46 1.35 -8.02
CA ASP A 171 13.69 0.83 -8.61
C ASP A 171 13.52 -0.53 -9.31
N ARG A 172 12.49 -1.29 -8.94
CA ARG A 172 12.16 -2.58 -9.58
C ARG A 172 11.42 -2.43 -10.91
N CYS A 173 11.04 -1.19 -11.27
CA CYS A 173 10.33 -0.87 -12.51
C CYS A 173 10.91 0.35 -13.21
N ASP A 174 12.24 0.41 -13.28
CA ASP A 174 13.06 1.34 -14.05
C ASP A 174 13.10 2.79 -13.53
N PHE A 175 12.55 3.12 -12.38
CA PHE A 175 12.71 4.46 -11.80
C PHE A 175 14.02 4.56 -11.02
N ASP A 176 14.88 5.50 -11.40
CA ASP A 176 16.07 5.84 -10.63
C ASP A 176 15.70 6.82 -9.48
N LEU A 177 15.88 6.36 -8.25
CA LEU A 177 15.67 7.20 -7.07
C LEU A 177 16.92 7.97 -6.63
N SER A 178 18.05 7.84 -7.32
CA SER A 178 19.29 8.56 -6.96
C SER A 178 19.15 10.08 -6.97
N PRO A 179 18.35 10.72 -7.88
CA PRO A 179 18.10 12.15 -7.87
C PRO A 179 17.19 12.64 -6.73
N PHE A 180 16.61 11.75 -5.94
CA PHE A 180 15.60 12.05 -4.92
C PHE A 180 16.09 11.74 -3.49
N PRO A 181 17.08 12.49 -2.96
CA PRO A 181 17.70 12.19 -1.68
C PRO A 181 16.75 12.32 -0.48
N SER A 182 15.72 13.18 -0.53
CA SER A 182 14.75 13.33 0.54
C SER A 182 13.79 12.14 0.58
N ILE A 183 13.33 11.65 -0.58
CA ILE A 183 12.55 10.40 -0.70
C ILE A 183 13.35 9.23 -0.11
N ARG A 184 14.63 9.09 -0.50
CA ARG A 184 15.48 8.00 0.01
C ARG A 184 15.68 8.05 1.52
N ARG A 185 15.79 9.24 2.13
CA ARG A 185 15.82 9.39 3.59
C ARG A 185 14.49 9.03 4.24
N TRP A 186 13.38 9.45 3.62
CA TRP A 186 12.04 9.13 4.10
C TRP A 186 11.75 7.62 4.03
N LEU A 187 12.08 6.93 2.93
CA LEU A 187 11.96 5.47 2.82
C LEU A 187 12.65 4.78 3.99
N LYS A 188 13.91 5.13 4.27
CA LYS A 188 14.66 4.58 5.42
C LYS A 188 14.01 4.88 6.77
N ARG A 189 13.38 6.05 6.92
CA ARG A 189 12.68 6.44 8.15
C ARG A 189 11.43 5.57 8.36
N VAL A 190 10.68 5.28 7.30
CA VAL A 190 9.54 4.35 7.35
C VAL A 190 10.02 2.94 7.72
N GLU A 191 11.11 2.48 7.14
CA GLU A 191 11.71 1.16 7.42
C GLU A 191 12.20 1.00 8.88
N GLN A 192 12.51 2.11 9.55
CA GLN A 192 12.94 2.12 10.95
C GLN A 192 11.77 2.18 11.94
N THR A 193 10.54 2.26 11.47
CA THR A 193 9.36 2.32 12.33
C THR A 193 9.18 0.99 13.08
N PRO A 194 8.92 1.02 14.39
CA PRO A 194 8.57 -0.20 15.13
C PRO A 194 7.39 -0.93 14.48
N GLY A 195 7.51 -2.25 14.30
CA GLY A 195 6.51 -3.06 13.63
C GLY A 195 6.57 -3.02 12.09
N PHE A 196 7.56 -2.33 11.50
CA PHE A 196 7.77 -2.39 10.06
C PHE A 196 8.00 -3.83 9.60
N VAL A 197 7.38 -4.19 8.48
CA VAL A 197 7.58 -5.46 7.78
C VAL A 197 7.85 -5.20 6.30
N SER A 198 8.72 -5.97 5.67
CA SER A 198 8.97 -5.86 4.23
C SER A 198 7.80 -6.40 3.40
N MET A 199 7.76 -6.09 2.11
CA MET A 199 6.73 -6.62 1.20
C MET A 199 6.73 -8.16 1.17
N ASP A 200 7.89 -8.78 1.33
CA ASP A 200 8.05 -10.24 1.27
C ASP A 200 7.71 -10.94 2.60
N TRP A 201 7.50 -10.17 3.67
CA TRP A 201 7.07 -10.71 4.96
C TRP A 201 5.68 -11.33 4.86
N GLN A 202 5.51 -12.50 5.49
CA GLN A 202 4.23 -13.18 5.61
C GLN A 202 3.87 -13.30 7.09
N PRO A 203 2.60 -13.04 7.47
CA PRO A 203 2.16 -13.31 8.83
C PRO A 203 2.29 -14.80 9.11
N VAL A 204 2.63 -15.13 10.35
CA VAL A 204 2.56 -16.53 10.81
C VAL A 204 1.10 -16.98 10.69
N GLU A 205 0.87 -18.10 10.03
CA GLU A 205 -0.47 -18.70 9.98
C GLU A 205 -0.94 -18.97 11.41
N ILE A 206 -2.06 -18.39 11.78
CA ILE A 206 -2.71 -18.65 13.05
C ILE A 206 -3.62 -19.85 12.82
N ASP A 207 -3.08 -21.05 13.01
CA ASP A 207 -3.81 -22.31 12.83
C ASP A 207 -5.00 -22.48 13.80
N ASP A 208 -5.01 -21.74 14.91
CA ASP A 208 -6.10 -21.76 15.90
C ASP A 208 -6.27 -20.39 16.60
N PRO A 209 -7.45 -19.75 16.47
CA PRO A 209 -7.78 -18.55 17.23
C PRO A 209 -7.73 -18.71 18.76
N ALA A 210 -7.80 -19.96 19.28
CA ALA A 210 -7.73 -20.25 20.71
C ALA A 210 -6.30 -20.14 21.27
N SER A 211 -5.26 -20.19 20.44
CA SER A 211 -3.87 -20.07 20.89
C SER A 211 -3.48 -18.66 21.33
N ILE A 212 -4.22 -17.62 20.92
CA ILE A 212 -3.97 -16.22 21.30
C ILE A 212 -4.46 -15.94 22.73
N ALA A 213 -5.47 -16.67 23.21
CA ALA A 213 -6.05 -16.47 24.55
C ALA A 213 -5.20 -17.06 25.69
N ALA A 214 -4.21 -17.88 25.38
CA ALA A 214 -3.37 -18.58 26.37
C ALA A 214 -2.03 -17.87 26.68
N GLY A 215 -1.76 -16.72 26.06
CA GLY A 215 -0.51 -15.97 26.18
C GLY A 215 -0.64 -14.55 26.76
N LEU A 216 -1.76 -14.23 27.45
CA LEU A 216 -1.94 -12.98 28.20
C LEU A 216 -1.95 -13.26 29.69
#